data_3901989db01911fcd0ca773e610e39c7
#
_entry.id   3901989db01911fcd0ca773e610e39c7
#
_cell.length_a   1.000
_cell.length_b   1.000
_cell.length_c   1.000
_cell.angle_alpha   90.00
_cell.angle_beta   90.00
_cell.angle_gamma   90.00
#
_symmetry.space_group_name_H-M   'P 1'
#
loop_
_entity.id
_entity.type
_entity.pdbx_description
1 polymer ?
#
loop_
_entity_poly.entity_id
_entity_poly.type
_entity_poly.pdbx_seq_one_letter_code
_entity_poly.pdbx_strand_id
1 'polypeptide(L)'
;PASTIHRLLEYNPQEEKYKRNQLRPLEADAIVVDEASMLDLDLAAKLLDALPGHTSVLLVGDSDQLPSVGPGSVLLDLLAASRVPRVTLDTIFRQDPSGDIARTAQLVNRGLPLTHLLQTPPKGVRPGGCLFVPAADEAAAAEIISGGLLDWLKRAEYDLDTELQVLAPVKRGAAGTFALNQRLKQRLNPSVGRDAMQLGVGVGDQVIQLTNDYENLVFNGDIGRVTVAVTVAAVVAVRPPPRLAAGCSVRSRTAAGSAWR
;
A
#
# COMPACT_ATOMS: atom_id res chain seq x y z
N PRO A 1 4.60 -19.85 -9.31
CA PRO A 1 3.58 -18.80 -9.21
C PRO A 1 3.77 -18.03 -7.92
N ALA A 2 3.59 -16.70 -7.94
CA ALA A 2 3.64 -15.87 -6.75
C ALA A 2 2.30 -15.94 -6.00
N SER A 3 2.36 -15.97 -4.66
CA SER A 3 1.19 -15.93 -3.77
C SER A 3 1.58 -15.37 -2.41
N THR A 4 0.60 -15.00 -1.59
CA THR A 4 0.88 -14.67 -0.19
C THR A 4 1.33 -15.90 0.60
N ILE A 5 2.12 -15.72 1.67
CA ILE A 5 2.54 -16.82 2.54
C ILE A 5 1.32 -17.56 3.12
N HIS A 6 0.28 -16.85 3.54
CA HIS A 6 -0.96 -17.47 4.03
C HIS A 6 -1.59 -18.43 3.01
N ARG A 7 -1.64 -18.03 1.74
CA ARG A 7 -2.15 -18.87 0.66
C ARG A 7 -1.22 -20.04 0.38
N LEU A 8 0.08 -19.82 0.34
CA LEU A 8 1.08 -20.86 0.15
C LEU A 8 0.97 -21.94 1.21
N LEU A 9 0.76 -21.53 2.47
CA LEU A 9 0.59 -22.41 3.61
C LEU A 9 -0.86 -22.96 3.76
N GLU A 10 -1.76 -22.66 2.85
CA GLU A 10 -3.17 -23.09 2.86
C GLU A 10 -3.86 -22.73 4.20
N TYR A 11 -3.75 -21.45 4.61
CA TYR A 11 -4.37 -20.94 5.82
C TYR A 11 -5.90 -21.06 5.75
N ASN A 12 -6.51 -21.67 6.79
CA ASN A 12 -7.96 -21.75 6.97
C ASN A 12 -8.39 -20.71 8.03
N PRO A 13 -9.07 -19.61 7.64
CA PRO A 13 -9.50 -18.58 8.60
C PRO A 13 -10.53 -19.05 9.63
N GLN A 14 -11.33 -20.09 9.31
CA GLN A 14 -12.37 -20.62 10.22
C GLN A 14 -11.76 -21.44 11.36
N GLU A 15 -10.65 -22.13 11.08
CA GLU A 15 -9.95 -22.96 12.06
C GLU A 15 -8.72 -22.26 12.63
N GLU A 16 -8.34 -21.09 12.09
CA GLU A 16 -7.11 -20.38 12.40
C GLU A 16 -5.84 -21.25 12.26
N LYS A 17 -5.84 -22.17 11.28
CA LYS A 17 -4.77 -23.16 11.09
C LYS A 17 -4.18 -23.12 9.70
N TYR A 18 -2.91 -23.46 9.63
CA TYR A 18 -2.18 -23.72 8.39
C TYR A 18 -2.20 -25.21 8.08
N LYS A 19 -2.54 -25.61 6.86
CA LYS A 19 -2.55 -27.01 6.41
C LYS A 19 -1.15 -27.51 6.05
N ARG A 20 -0.25 -26.61 5.62
CA ARG A 20 1.16 -26.92 5.35
C ARG A 20 1.96 -26.78 6.63
N ASN A 21 2.74 -27.83 6.97
CA ASN A 21 3.55 -27.95 8.17
C ASN A 21 4.54 -29.10 8.01
N GLN A 22 5.27 -29.52 9.05
CA GLN A 22 6.23 -30.63 9.01
C GLN A 22 5.63 -31.96 8.53
N LEU A 23 4.35 -32.24 8.83
CA LEU A 23 3.67 -33.46 8.40
C LEU A 23 3.20 -33.42 6.96
N ARG A 24 3.00 -32.21 6.44
CA ARG A 24 2.59 -31.93 5.06
C ARG A 24 3.38 -30.78 4.48
N PRO A 25 4.66 -30.98 4.21
CA PRO A 25 5.55 -29.91 3.79
C PRO A 25 5.21 -29.35 2.41
N LEU A 26 5.78 -28.22 2.10
CA LEU A 26 5.76 -27.64 0.75
C LEU A 26 6.67 -28.46 -0.17
N GLU A 27 6.27 -28.61 -1.41
CA GLU A 27 7.07 -29.25 -2.47
C GLU A 27 7.84 -28.15 -3.22
N ALA A 28 8.95 -27.67 -2.64
CA ALA A 28 9.73 -26.61 -3.24
C ALA A 28 11.22 -26.77 -2.93
N ASP A 29 12.06 -26.64 -3.95
CA ASP A 29 13.52 -26.62 -3.80
C ASP A 29 14.03 -25.26 -3.36
N ALA A 30 13.31 -24.20 -3.70
CA ALA A 30 13.63 -22.84 -3.31
C ALA A 30 12.37 -21.99 -3.12
N ILE A 31 12.40 -21.09 -2.11
CA ILE A 31 11.37 -20.11 -1.85
C ILE A 31 12.00 -18.72 -1.79
N VAL A 32 11.37 -17.78 -2.49
CA VAL A 32 11.70 -16.36 -2.41
C VAL A 32 10.56 -15.64 -1.66
N VAL A 33 10.89 -14.99 -0.56
CA VAL A 33 9.98 -14.13 0.21
C VAL A 33 10.33 -12.70 -0.10
N ASP A 34 9.45 -12.02 -0.83
CA ASP A 34 9.55 -10.59 -1.09
C ASP A 34 8.86 -9.78 0.00
N GLU A 35 9.24 -8.51 0.18
CA GLU A 35 8.77 -7.63 1.27
C GLU A 35 8.95 -8.26 2.68
N ALA A 36 10.08 -8.92 2.89
CA ALA A 36 10.37 -9.66 4.12
C ALA A 36 10.46 -8.77 5.39
N SER A 37 10.54 -7.45 5.25
CA SER A 37 10.41 -6.49 6.37
C SER A 37 9.06 -6.62 7.09
N MET A 38 8.01 -7.06 6.38
CA MET A 38 6.66 -7.28 6.92
C MET A 38 6.46 -8.67 7.55
N LEU A 39 7.48 -9.54 7.51
CA LEU A 39 7.41 -10.89 8.04
C LEU A 39 7.61 -10.87 9.56
N ASP A 40 6.54 -11.21 10.30
CA ASP A 40 6.61 -11.37 11.75
C ASP A 40 7.14 -12.75 12.15
N LEU A 41 7.43 -12.92 13.43
CA LEU A 41 8.04 -14.15 13.96
C LEU A 41 7.11 -15.36 13.84
N ASP A 42 5.81 -15.19 14.07
CA ASP A 42 4.83 -16.27 14.02
C ASP A 42 4.67 -16.80 12.59
N LEU A 43 4.54 -15.90 11.62
CA LEU A 43 4.40 -16.27 10.23
C LEU A 43 5.71 -16.87 9.68
N ALA A 44 6.86 -16.34 10.08
CA ALA A 44 8.16 -16.91 9.74
C ALA A 44 8.31 -18.33 10.29
N ALA A 45 7.95 -18.56 11.55
CA ALA A 45 8.00 -19.88 12.16
C ALA A 45 7.10 -20.88 11.40
N LYS A 46 5.87 -20.50 11.04
CA LYS A 46 4.96 -21.34 10.25
C LYS A 46 5.49 -21.65 8.85
N LEU A 47 6.11 -20.65 8.20
CA LEU A 47 6.75 -20.85 6.91
C LEU A 47 7.89 -21.86 7.01
N LEU A 48 8.82 -21.66 7.96
CA LEU A 48 9.98 -22.53 8.14
C LEU A 48 9.56 -23.95 8.54
N ASP A 49 8.53 -24.10 9.38
CA ASP A 49 7.99 -25.39 9.79
C ASP A 49 7.42 -26.21 8.61
N ALA A 50 6.96 -25.53 7.57
CA ALA A 50 6.42 -26.17 6.37
C ALA A 50 7.47 -26.45 5.29
N LEU A 51 8.74 -26.07 5.50
CA LEU A 51 9.80 -26.29 4.51
C LEU A 51 10.53 -27.62 4.74
N PRO A 52 10.75 -28.40 3.66
CA PRO A 52 11.72 -29.51 3.69
C PRO A 52 13.12 -29.00 4.01
N GLY A 53 13.93 -29.83 4.67
CA GLY A 53 15.29 -29.46 5.09
C GLY A 53 16.27 -29.13 3.94
N HIS A 54 15.92 -29.45 2.70
CA HIS A 54 16.73 -29.15 1.51
C HIS A 54 16.32 -27.84 0.81
N THR A 55 15.21 -27.23 1.22
CA THR A 55 14.69 -26.03 0.57
C THR A 55 15.56 -24.82 0.85
N SER A 56 16.00 -24.15 -0.20
CA SER A 56 16.70 -22.88 -0.11
C SER A 56 15.72 -21.73 0.12
N VAL A 57 16.05 -20.81 1.04
CA VAL A 57 15.21 -19.64 1.33
C VAL A 57 15.98 -18.36 1.00
N LEU A 58 15.37 -17.51 0.17
CA LEU A 58 15.84 -16.16 -0.12
C LEU A 58 14.83 -15.15 0.43
N LEU A 59 15.27 -14.33 1.37
CA LEU A 59 14.48 -13.20 1.87
C LEU A 59 14.92 -11.93 1.16
N VAL A 60 13.97 -11.21 0.58
CA VAL A 60 14.18 -9.92 -0.08
C VAL A 60 13.33 -8.90 0.67
N GLY A 61 13.93 -7.79 1.09
CA GLY A 61 13.21 -6.77 1.85
C GLY A 61 14.09 -5.56 2.14
N ASP A 62 13.46 -4.54 2.65
CA ASP A 62 14.10 -3.26 2.99
C ASP A 62 14.07 -3.07 4.51
N SER A 63 15.26 -3.10 5.13
CA SER A 63 15.42 -2.93 6.58
C SER A 63 15.03 -1.54 7.09
N ASP A 64 14.95 -0.57 6.19
CA ASP A 64 14.62 0.82 6.51
C ASP A 64 13.11 1.11 6.41
N GLN A 65 12.33 0.15 5.87
CA GLN A 65 10.86 0.23 5.85
C GLN A 65 10.27 -0.11 7.22
N LEU A 66 8.95 0.16 7.36
CA LEU A 66 8.22 -0.15 8.57
C LEU A 66 8.29 -1.65 8.89
N PRO A 67 8.50 -2.01 10.17
CA PRO A 67 8.52 -3.41 10.58
C PRO A 67 7.14 -4.07 10.47
N SER A 68 7.10 -5.39 10.68
CA SER A 68 5.86 -6.15 10.75
C SER A 68 4.90 -5.60 11.82
N VAL A 69 3.59 -5.75 11.58
CA VAL A 69 2.56 -5.42 12.58
C VAL A 69 2.53 -6.45 13.71
N GLY A 70 2.82 -7.72 13.40
CA GLY A 70 2.97 -8.80 14.37
C GLY A 70 4.31 -8.72 15.11
N PRO A 71 4.51 -9.54 16.15
CA PRO A 71 5.70 -9.50 16.98
C PRO A 71 6.94 -10.00 16.24
N GLY A 72 8.09 -9.39 16.55
CA GLY A 72 9.41 -9.76 16.03
C GLY A 72 9.83 -8.98 14.78
N SER A 73 11.14 -8.96 14.53
CA SER A 73 11.76 -8.26 13.40
C SER A 73 12.69 -9.22 12.65
N VAL A 74 12.09 -10.27 12.07
CA VAL A 74 12.80 -11.41 11.49
C VAL A 74 13.89 -11.00 10.51
N LEU A 75 13.60 -10.08 9.59
CA LEU A 75 14.58 -9.62 8.61
C LEU A 75 15.78 -8.93 9.30
N LEU A 76 15.53 -8.02 10.24
CA LEU A 76 16.57 -7.30 10.97
C LEU A 76 17.44 -8.24 11.81
N ASP A 77 16.81 -9.19 12.48
CA ASP A 77 17.51 -10.18 13.31
C ASP A 77 18.42 -11.09 12.45
N LEU A 78 17.94 -11.51 11.29
CA LEU A 78 18.73 -12.29 10.34
C LEU A 78 19.87 -11.48 9.70
N LEU A 79 19.64 -10.19 9.41
CA LEU A 79 20.69 -9.29 8.93
C LEU A 79 21.77 -9.04 9.99
N ALA A 80 21.42 -9.04 11.28
CA ALA A 80 22.38 -8.93 12.38
C ALA A 80 23.16 -10.25 12.61
N ALA A 81 22.61 -11.39 12.20
CA ALA A 81 23.23 -12.68 12.39
C ALA A 81 24.43 -12.89 11.45
N SER A 82 25.62 -13.13 11.99
CA SER A 82 26.86 -13.29 11.21
C SER A 82 26.91 -14.54 10.33
N ARG A 83 26.05 -15.53 10.59
CA ARG A 83 26.00 -16.81 9.88
C ARG A 83 25.11 -16.80 8.64
N VAL A 84 24.26 -15.78 8.47
CA VAL A 84 23.36 -15.68 7.32
C VAL A 84 24.05 -14.89 6.21
N PRO A 85 24.27 -15.48 5.03
CA PRO A 85 24.79 -14.75 3.88
C PRO A 85 23.84 -13.62 3.50
N ARG A 86 24.38 -12.43 3.20
CA ARG A 86 23.59 -11.28 2.82
C ARG A 86 24.25 -10.47 1.73
N VAL A 87 23.42 -9.82 0.92
CA VAL A 87 23.82 -8.82 -0.07
C VAL A 87 22.98 -7.57 0.19
N THR A 88 23.61 -6.43 0.31
CA THR A 88 22.95 -5.13 0.46
C THR A 88 23.01 -4.39 -0.86
N LEU A 89 21.85 -3.90 -1.31
CA LEU A 89 21.73 -3.06 -2.50
C LEU A 89 21.71 -1.60 -2.02
N ASP A 90 22.71 -0.83 -2.39
CA ASP A 90 22.91 0.56 -1.92
C ASP A 90 22.70 1.60 -3.02
N THR A 91 22.49 1.17 -4.25
CA THR A 91 22.32 2.08 -5.40
C THR A 91 20.85 2.25 -5.74
N ILE A 92 20.38 3.51 -5.71
CA ILE A 92 18.98 3.87 -6.02
C ILE A 92 18.85 4.08 -7.53
N PHE A 93 17.98 3.28 -8.18
CA PHE A 93 17.66 3.39 -9.61
C PHE A 93 16.22 3.86 -9.88
N ARG A 94 15.32 3.73 -8.91
CA ARG A 94 13.90 4.07 -9.08
C ARG A 94 13.65 5.57 -9.11
N GLN A 95 14.43 6.33 -8.37
CA GLN A 95 14.32 7.77 -8.23
C GLN A 95 15.63 8.44 -8.67
N ASP A 96 15.54 9.71 -9.07
CA ASP A 96 16.74 10.52 -9.29
C ASP A 96 17.56 10.58 -7.98
N PRO A 97 18.79 10.07 -7.95
CA PRO A 97 19.63 10.10 -6.75
C PRO A 97 19.91 11.52 -6.24
N SER A 98 19.84 12.52 -7.12
CA SER A 98 19.97 13.94 -6.78
C SER A 98 18.66 14.58 -6.33
N GLY A 99 17.52 13.84 -6.39
CA GLY A 99 16.19 14.34 -6.05
C GLY A 99 15.97 14.49 -4.54
N ASP A 100 15.13 15.45 -4.18
CA ASP A 100 14.80 15.75 -2.78
C ASP A 100 14.16 14.57 -2.06
N ILE A 101 13.42 13.70 -2.76
CA ILE A 101 12.72 12.55 -2.16
C ILE A 101 13.74 11.56 -1.61
N ALA A 102 14.72 11.14 -2.40
CA ALA A 102 15.76 10.21 -1.98
C ALA A 102 16.57 10.77 -0.81
N ARG A 103 16.99 12.04 -0.93
CA ARG A 103 17.71 12.75 0.13
C ARG A 103 16.90 12.85 1.41
N THR A 104 15.61 13.20 1.30
CA THR A 104 14.70 13.31 2.46
C THR A 104 14.54 11.96 3.15
N ALA A 105 14.30 10.89 2.40
CA ALA A 105 14.19 9.54 2.95
C ALA A 105 15.44 9.13 3.73
N GLN A 106 16.64 9.40 3.20
CA GLN A 106 17.91 9.12 3.91
C GLN A 106 18.05 9.93 5.19
N LEU A 107 17.64 11.21 5.20
CA LEU A 107 17.71 12.05 6.41
C LEU A 107 16.72 11.55 7.47
N VAL A 108 15.50 11.20 7.07
CA VAL A 108 14.49 10.62 7.98
C VAL A 108 15.01 9.34 8.61
N ASN A 109 15.57 8.43 7.80
CA ASN A 109 16.11 7.16 8.28
C ASN A 109 17.25 7.34 9.29
N ARG A 110 18.08 8.37 9.11
CA ARG A 110 19.18 8.72 10.03
C ARG A 110 18.76 9.56 11.23
N GLY A 111 17.45 9.90 11.36
CA GLY A 111 16.96 10.79 12.41
C GLY A 111 17.48 12.22 12.32
N LEU A 112 17.87 12.66 11.12
CA LEU A 112 18.44 13.99 10.91
C LEU A 112 17.33 15.02 10.57
N PRO A 113 17.52 16.30 10.95
CA PRO A 113 16.51 17.33 10.73
C PRO A 113 16.31 17.63 9.23
N LEU A 114 15.05 17.87 8.85
CA LEU A 114 14.63 18.16 7.48
C LEU A 114 14.65 19.68 7.17
N THR A 115 15.63 20.39 7.64
CA THR A 115 15.71 21.86 7.54
C THR A 115 15.68 22.40 6.11
N HIS A 116 16.13 21.61 5.13
CA HIS A 116 16.10 21.97 3.71
C HIS A 116 14.69 21.97 3.11
N LEU A 117 13.70 21.32 3.76
CA LEU A 117 12.30 21.27 3.34
C LEU A 117 11.44 22.38 3.95
N LEU A 118 11.96 23.14 4.93
CA LEU A 118 11.24 24.19 5.64
C LEU A 118 11.10 25.49 4.81
N GLN A 119 11.31 25.42 3.51
CA GLN A 119 11.19 26.59 2.63
C GLN A 119 9.72 26.77 2.20
N THR A 120 9.30 28.03 2.13
CA THR A 120 8.02 28.44 1.54
C THR A 120 7.85 27.79 0.17
N PRO A 121 6.64 27.22 -0.16
CA PRO A 121 6.44 26.55 -1.42
C PRO A 121 6.90 27.44 -2.59
N PRO A 122 7.84 27.00 -3.42
CA PRO A 122 8.17 27.71 -4.63
C PRO A 122 6.94 27.74 -5.56
N LYS A 123 6.90 28.64 -6.52
CA LYS A 123 5.86 28.69 -7.55
C LYS A 123 5.92 27.43 -8.45
N GLY A 124 5.57 26.29 -7.90
CA GLY A 124 5.58 24.97 -8.52
C GLY A 124 6.51 23.99 -7.80
N VAL A 125 6.02 22.80 -7.47
CA VAL A 125 6.86 21.66 -7.04
C VAL A 125 7.50 21.08 -8.29
N ARG A 126 8.80 20.90 -8.25
CA ARG A 126 9.53 20.24 -9.35
C ARG A 126 9.22 18.73 -9.31
N PRO A 127 9.20 18.03 -10.44
CA PRO A 127 9.21 16.57 -10.45
C PRO A 127 10.36 16.05 -9.56
N GLY A 128 10.02 15.14 -8.61
CA GLY A 128 10.99 14.64 -7.63
C GLY A 128 11.25 15.56 -6.43
N GLY A 129 10.58 16.71 -6.33
CA GLY A 129 10.65 17.60 -5.17
C GLY A 129 9.92 17.07 -3.96
N CYS A 130 10.35 17.47 -2.76
CA CYS A 130 9.70 17.20 -1.49
C CYS A 130 9.42 18.52 -0.76
N LEU A 131 8.22 18.65 -0.19
CA LEU A 131 7.80 19.84 0.53
C LEU A 131 7.31 19.46 1.93
N PHE A 132 7.82 20.13 2.94
CA PHE A 132 7.31 20.02 4.29
C PHE A 132 6.41 21.21 4.62
N VAL A 133 5.13 20.95 4.90
CA VAL A 133 4.16 21.98 5.30
C VAL A 133 3.81 21.78 6.78
N PRO A 134 4.26 22.66 7.68
CA PRO A 134 3.92 22.53 9.09
C PRO A 134 2.43 22.82 9.32
N ALA A 135 1.82 22.06 10.23
CA ALA A 135 0.47 22.27 10.71
C ALA A 135 0.48 22.36 12.24
N ALA A 136 -0.39 23.20 12.80
CA ALA A 136 -0.45 23.41 14.25
C ALA A 136 -1.01 22.18 14.98
N ASP A 137 -1.96 21.49 14.35
CA ASP A 137 -2.63 20.30 14.87
C ASP A 137 -3.21 19.45 13.74
N GLU A 138 -3.86 18.33 14.08
CA GLU A 138 -4.49 17.43 13.11
C GLU A 138 -5.60 18.12 12.28
N ALA A 139 -6.37 19.03 12.88
CA ALA A 139 -7.44 19.73 12.18
C ALA A 139 -6.88 20.68 11.13
N ALA A 140 -5.82 21.43 11.48
CA ALA A 140 -5.09 22.28 10.56
C ALA A 140 -4.45 21.46 9.41
N ALA A 141 -3.87 20.29 9.70
CA ALA A 141 -3.33 19.40 8.69
C ALA A 141 -4.42 18.93 7.73
N ALA A 142 -5.57 18.49 8.24
CA ALA A 142 -6.69 18.06 7.41
C ALA A 142 -7.23 19.19 6.51
N GLU A 143 -7.28 20.43 7.03
CA GLU A 143 -7.70 21.60 6.26
C GLU A 143 -6.70 21.95 5.14
N ILE A 144 -5.41 21.90 5.44
CA ILE A 144 -4.35 22.11 4.44
C ILE A 144 -4.47 21.06 3.32
N ILE A 145 -4.61 19.76 3.68
CA ILE A 145 -4.69 18.66 2.71
C ILE A 145 -5.95 18.78 1.85
N SER A 146 -7.12 18.96 2.47
CA SER A 146 -8.40 18.96 1.74
C SER A 146 -8.75 20.29 1.08
N GLY A 147 -8.03 21.37 1.40
CA GLY A 147 -8.26 22.72 0.88
C GLY A 147 -7.08 23.22 0.04
N GLY A 148 -6.20 23.97 0.69
CA GLY A 148 -5.15 24.73 0.01
C GLY A 148 -4.22 23.90 -0.88
N LEU A 149 -3.88 22.66 -0.47
CA LEU A 149 -3.05 21.77 -1.26
C LEU A 149 -3.74 21.31 -2.53
N LEU A 150 -5.01 20.91 -2.46
CA LEU A 150 -5.79 20.50 -3.65
C LEU A 150 -5.92 21.67 -4.66
N ASP A 151 -6.21 22.86 -4.16
CA ASP A 151 -6.34 24.04 -5.01
C ASP A 151 -5.01 24.42 -5.66
N TRP A 152 -3.91 24.21 -4.94
CA TRP A 152 -2.58 24.43 -5.47
C TRP A 152 -2.22 23.39 -6.54
N LEU A 153 -2.48 22.09 -6.30
CA LEU A 153 -2.24 21.02 -7.26
C LEU A 153 -3.06 21.22 -8.55
N LYS A 154 -4.33 21.61 -8.43
CA LYS A 154 -5.17 21.95 -9.59
C LYS A 154 -4.58 23.10 -10.43
N ARG A 155 -4.10 24.16 -9.77
CA ARG A 155 -3.45 25.28 -10.48
C ARG A 155 -2.12 24.90 -11.13
N ALA A 156 -1.45 23.88 -10.59
CA ALA A 156 -0.23 23.30 -11.13
C ALA A 156 -0.51 22.22 -12.19
N GLU A 157 -1.78 22.07 -12.61
CA GLU A 157 -2.25 21.16 -13.67
C GLU A 157 -2.01 19.67 -13.37
N TYR A 158 -1.93 19.29 -12.08
CA TYR A 158 -1.91 17.87 -11.72
C TYR A 158 -3.29 17.23 -11.91
N ASP A 159 -3.31 16.03 -12.46
CA ASP A 159 -4.49 15.18 -12.47
C ASP A 159 -4.70 14.55 -11.09
N LEU A 160 -5.61 15.13 -10.31
CA LEU A 160 -5.86 14.67 -8.93
C LEU A 160 -6.45 13.25 -8.86
N ASP A 161 -6.95 12.73 -9.97
CA ASP A 161 -7.52 11.39 -10.05
C ASP A 161 -6.47 10.30 -10.25
N THR A 162 -5.38 10.59 -10.92
CA THR A 162 -4.36 9.61 -11.30
C THR A 162 -2.98 9.90 -10.70
N GLU A 163 -2.68 11.16 -10.35
CA GLU A 163 -1.37 11.58 -9.88
C GLU A 163 -1.33 11.91 -8.39
N LEU A 164 -2.50 11.93 -7.70
CA LEU A 164 -2.56 12.22 -6.27
C LEU A 164 -2.84 10.95 -5.45
N GLN A 165 -2.00 10.69 -4.45
CA GLN A 165 -2.26 9.72 -3.40
C GLN A 165 -2.07 10.36 -2.03
N VAL A 166 -3.10 10.30 -1.17
CA VAL A 166 -3.02 10.78 0.21
C VAL A 166 -2.78 9.60 1.15
N LEU A 167 -1.74 9.69 1.96
CA LEU A 167 -1.40 8.69 2.96
C LEU A 167 -1.57 9.30 4.35
N ALA A 168 -2.19 8.56 5.28
CA ALA A 168 -2.32 8.94 6.68
C ALA A 168 -1.88 7.79 7.59
N PRO A 169 -1.14 8.07 8.67
CA PRO A 169 -0.59 7.03 9.55
C PRO A 169 -1.66 6.37 10.43
N VAL A 170 -2.84 7.00 10.59
CA VAL A 170 -3.92 6.53 11.45
C VAL A 170 -5.27 6.52 10.73
N LYS A 171 -6.21 5.70 11.22
CA LYS A 171 -7.57 5.62 10.67
C LYS A 171 -8.51 6.67 11.27
N ARG A 172 -8.37 6.98 12.57
CA ARG A 172 -9.23 7.91 13.33
C ARG A 172 -8.52 9.23 13.54
N GLY A 173 -9.27 10.25 13.99
CA GLY A 173 -8.77 11.62 14.18
C GLY A 173 -9.09 12.52 12.99
N ALA A 174 -8.85 13.82 13.14
CA ALA A 174 -9.19 14.83 12.12
C ALA A 174 -8.38 14.64 10.83
N ALA A 175 -7.12 14.19 10.91
CA ALA A 175 -6.23 13.86 9.81
C ALA A 175 -6.15 12.34 9.55
N GLY A 176 -7.03 11.53 10.14
CA GLY A 176 -7.13 10.10 9.87
C GLY A 176 -7.82 9.80 8.55
N THR A 177 -7.60 8.58 8.01
CA THR A 177 -8.13 8.21 6.68
C THR A 177 -9.65 8.35 6.57
N PHE A 178 -10.41 8.09 7.65
CA PHE A 178 -11.87 8.24 7.60
C PHE A 178 -12.32 9.69 7.38
N ALA A 179 -11.77 10.64 8.15
CA ALA A 179 -12.12 12.04 8.04
C ALA A 179 -11.59 12.64 6.73
N LEU A 180 -10.36 12.30 6.34
CA LEU A 180 -9.79 12.77 5.08
C LEU A 180 -10.57 12.25 3.87
N ASN A 181 -10.98 10.97 3.84
CA ASN A 181 -11.79 10.43 2.75
C ASN A 181 -13.11 11.18 2.59
N GLN A 182 -13.81 11.51 3.69
CA GLN A 182 -15.04 12.30 3.61
C GLN A 182 -14.79 13.71 3.04
N ARG A 183 -13.77 14.42 3.53
CA ARG A 183 -13.42 15.76 3.06
C ARG A 183 -12.99 15.76 1.59
N LEU A 184 -12.11 14.82 1.20
CA LEU A 184 -11.62 14.69 -0.16
C LEU A 184 -12.75 14.33 -1.12
N LYS A 185 -13.65 13.40 -0.74
CA LYS A 185 -14.83 13.05 -1.53
C LYS A 185 -15.71 14.27 -1.79
N GLN A 186 -16.00 15.07 -0.76
CA GLN A 186 -16.81 16.31 -0.92
C GLN A 186 -16.16 17.32 -1.87
N ARG A 187 -14.84 17.36 -1.96
CA ARG A 187 -14.09 18.29 -2.80
C ARG A 187 -13.84 17.78 -4.22
N LEU A 188 -13.60 16.48 -4.38
CA LEU A 188 -13.20 15.88 -5.65
C LEU A 188 -14.39 15.30 -6.42
N ASN A 189 -15.38 14.73 -5.71
CA ASN A 189 -16.56 14.12 -6.32
C ASN A 189 -17.85 14.47 -5.53
N PRO A 190 -18.28 15.74 -5.50
CA PRO A 190 -19.43 16.19 -4.72
C PRO A 190 -20.79 15.73 -5.28
N SER A 191 -20.85 15.32 -6.55
CA SER A 191 -22.10 15.05 -7.29
C SER A 191 -22.71 13.67 -7.01
N VAL A 192 -22.35 13.06 -5.90
CA VAL A 192 -22.86 11.74 -5.55
C VAL A 192 -24.26 11.88 -4.96
N GLY A 193 -25.29 11.46 -5.74
CA GLY A 193 -26.70 11.52 -5.35
C GLY A 193 -27.03 10.72 -4.08
N ARG A 194 -28.32 10.79 -3.64
CA ARG A 194 -28.81 10.13 -2.40
C ARG A 194 -28.48 8.65 -2.29
N ASP A 195 -28.36 7.95 -3.41
CA ASP A 195 -28.05 6.51 -3.46
C ASP A 195 -26.63 6.19 -2.98
N ALA A 196 -25.69 7.09 -3.21
CA ALA A 196 -24.33 6.91 -2.71
C ALA A 196 -24.18 7.21 -1.21
N MET A 197 -25.11 7.97 -0.62
CA MET A 197 -25.13 8.14 0.85
C MET A 197 -25.44 6.82 1.56
N GLN A 198 -26.24 5.93 0.96
CA GLN A 198 -26.54 4.61 1.53
C GLN A 198 -25.39 3.61 1.35
N LEU A 199 -24.67 3.68 0.22
CA LEU A 199 -23.55 2.78 -0.08
C LEU A 199 -22.18 3.32 0.37
N GLY A 200 -22.11 4.60 0.74
CA GLY A 200 -20.84 5.27 1.09
C GLY A 200 -19.91 5.55 -0.10
N VAL A 201 -20.22 5.05 -1.30
CA VAL A 201 -19.45 5.22 -2.53
C VAL A 201 -20.35 5.63 -3.69
N GLY A 202 -19.82 6.37 -4.65
CA GLY A 202 -20.55 6.81 -5.84
C GLY A 202 -19.74 6.71 -7.12
N VAL A 203 -20.42 6.83 -8.26
CA VAL A 203 -19.76 6.81 -9.58
C VAL A 203 -18.67 7.87 -9.63
N GLY A 204 -17.48 7.49 -10.10
CA GLY A 204 -16.30 8.33 -10.14
C GLY A 204 -15.42 8.27 -8.89
N ASP A 205 -15.87 7.68 -7.77
CA ASP A 205 -15.03 7.51 -6.59
C ASP A 205 -13.87 6.56 -6.87
N GLN A 206 -12.70 6.90 -6.35
CA GLN A 206 -11.58 5.98 -6.26
C GLN A 206 -11.77 5.06 -5.05
N VAL A 207 -11.56 3.78 -5.24
CA VAL A 207 -11.74 2.75 -4.21
C VAL A 207 -10.53 1.83 -4.14
N ILE A 208 -10.32 1.24 -2.97
CA ILE A 208 -9.25 0.27 -2.73
C ILE A 208 -9.85 -1.05 -2.27
N GLN A 209 -9.35 -2.15 -2.80
CA GLN A 209 -9.71 -3.49 -2.33
C GLN A 209 -9.08 -3.76 -0.98
N LEU A 210 -9.87 -4.15 0.02
CA LEU A 210 -9.39 -4.41 1.38
C LEU A 210 -9.09 -5.89 1.66
N THR A 211 -9.66 -6.80 0.87
CA THR A 211 -9.49 -8.25 1.02
C THR A 211 -9.23 -8.89 -0.34
N ASN A 212 -8.45 -9.97 -0.36
CA ASN A 212 -8.21 -10.69 -1.61
C ASN A 212 -9.49 -11.36 -2.11
N ASP A 213 -9.83 -11.13 -3.37
CA ASP A 213 -10.86 -11.84 -4.12
C ASP A 213 -10.18 -12.66 -5.22
N TYR A 214 -9.97 -13.92 -4.93
CA TYR A 214 -9.25 -14.82 -5.84
C TYR A 214 -10.09 -15.28 -7.03
N GLU A 215 -11.42 -15.24 -6.92
CA GLU A 215 -12.32 -15.60 -8.01
C GLU A 215 -12.29 -14.54 -9.11
N ASN A 216 -12.30 -13.27 -8.71
CA ASN A 216 -12.25 -12.13 -9.63
C ASN A 216 -10.85 -11.62 -9.91
N LEU A 217 -9.80 -12.24 -9.34
CA LEU A 217 -8.40 -11.83 -9.47
C LEU A 217 -8.15 -10.38 -9.04
N VAL A 218 -8.82 -9.94 -7.99
CA VAL A 218 -8.66 -8.62 -7.38
C VAL A 218 -8.07 -8.80 -5.99
N PHE A 219 -6.98 -8.08 -5.72
CA PHE A 219 -6.19 -8.32 -4.51
C PHE A 219 -6.24 -7.12 -3.57
N ASN A 220 -5.98 -7.39 -2.29
CA ASN A 220 -5.82 -6.34 -1.29
C ASN A 220 -4.78 -5.31 -1.75
N GLY A 221 -5.17 -4.03 -1.72
CA GLY A 221 -4.34 -2.93 -2.23
C GLY A 221 -4.60 -2.55 -3.68
N ASP A 222 -5.34 -3.34 -4.46
CA ASP A 222 -5.73 -2.94 -5.82
C ASP A 222 -6.62 -1.71 -5.78
N ILE A 223 -6.26 -0.71 -6.59
CA ILE A 223 -7.01 0.55 -6.71
C ILE A 223 -7.88 0.50 -7.96
N GLY A 224 -9.11 0.94 -7.82
CA GLY A 224 -10.05 1.01 -8.92
C GLY A 224 -10.92 2.27 -8.86
N ARG A 225 -11.76 2.46 -9.87
CA ARG A 225 -12.74 3.55 -9.93
C ARG A 225 -14.14 2.98 -10.09
N VAL A 226 -15.09 3.53 -9.34
CA VAL A 226 -16.49 3.15 -9.46
C VAL A 226 -17.05 3.67 -10.79
N THR A 227 -17.46 2.77 -11.66
CA THR A 227 -18.08 3.13 -12.97
C THR A 227 -19.60 3.06 -12.94
N VAL A 228 -20.17 2.19 -12.10
CA VAL A 228 -21.61 2.03 -11.89
C VAL A 228 -21.89 1.76 -10.43
N ALA A 229 -22.88 2.43 -9.85
CA ALA A 229 -23.39 2.15 -8.52
C ALA A 229 -24.87 1.76 -8.65
N VAL A 230 -25.25 0.55 -8.23
CA VAL A 230 -26.63 0.04 -8.31
C VAL A 230 -27.16 -0.21 -6.90
N THR A 231 -28.34 0.31 -6.62
CA THR A 231 -28.96 0.35 -5.27
C THR A 231 -29.52 -0.99 -4.81
N VAL A 232 -29.58 -2.02 -5.65
CA VAL A 232 -30.22 -3.31 -5.34
C VAL A 232 -29.18 -4.43 -5.45
N ALA A 233 -28.46 -4.72 -4.37
CA ALA A 233 -27.33 -5.66 -4.31
C ALA A 233 -26.09 -5.13 -5.06
N ALA A 234 -25.12 -4.67 -4.30
CA ALA A 234 -23.95 -3.94 -4.78
C ALA A 234 -23.18 -4.68 -5.89
N VAL A 235 -23.42 -4.33 -7.14
CA VAL A 235 -22.48 -4.59 -8.22
C VAL A 235 -21.68 -3.31 -8.45
N VAL A 236 -20.51 -3.24 -7.87
CA VAL A 236 -19.53 -2.18 -8.14
C VAL A 236 -18.65 -2.68 -9.28
N ALA A 237 -18.85 -2.18 -10.50
CA ALA A 237 -17.90 -2.43 -11.58
C ALA A 237 -16.74 -1.45 -11.45
N VAL A 238 -15.55 -1.95 -11.16
CA VAL A 238 -14.34 -1.16 -11.00
C VAL A 238 -13.48 -1.30 -12.24
N ARG A 239 -13.11 -0.17 -12.82
CA ARG A 239 -12.11 -0.13 -13.88
C ARG A 239 -10.75 0.14 -13.24
N PRO A 240 -9.77 -0.77 -13.36
CA PRO A 240 -8.42 -0.48 -12.88
C PRO A 240 -7.84 0.72 -13.64
N PRO A 241 -6.98 1.53 -12.99
CA PRO A 241 -6.25 2.59 -13.68
C PRO A 241 -5.40 2.00 -14.81
N PRO A 242 -5.13 2.75 -15.89
CA PRO A 242 -4.23 2.30 -16.93
C PRO A 242 -2.87 2.01 -16.29
N ARG A 243 -2.45 0.74 -16.31
CA ARG A 243 -1.12 0.34 -15.83
C ARG A 243 -0.10 1.03 -16.73
N LEU A 244 0.81 1.78 -16.16
CA LEU A 244 2.05 2.15 -16.80
C LEU A 244 2.69 0.86 -17.33
N ALA A 245 2.94 0.82 -18.62
CA ALA A 245 3.22 -0.38 -19.40
C ALA A 245 4.38 -1.22 -18.84
N ALA A 246 4.03 -2.26 -18.10
CA ALA A 246 4.83 -3.46 -17.98
C ALA A 246 3.92 -4.61 -18.46
N GLY A 247 4.26 -5.17 -19.61
CA GLY A 247 3.42 -6.07 -20.38
C GLY A 247 2.93 -7.29 -19.61
N CYS A 248 1.66 -7.25 -19.22
CA CYS A 248 0.87 -8.44 -18.98
C CYS A 248 -0.61 -8.07 -19.20
N SER A 249 -1.21 -8.64 -20.23
CA SER A 249 -2.61 -8.45 -20.55
C SER A 249 -3.48 -9.31 -19.63
N VAL A 250 -4.25 -8.69 -18.76
CA VAL A 250 -5.30 -9.37 -18.01
C VAL A 250 -6.66 -9.01 -18.62
N ARG A 251 -7.34 -10.01 -19.20
CA ARG A 251 -8.74 -9.88 -19.60
C ARG A 251 -9.61 -10.06 -18.36
N SER A 252 -10.32 -9.02 -17.94
CA SER A 252 -11.35 -9.12 -16.90
C SER A 252 -12.63 -9.71 -17.48
N ARG A 253 -13.07 -10.83 -16.94
CA ARG A 253 -14.46 -11.28 -17.08
C ARG A 253 -15.25 -10.73 -15.89
N THR A 254 -16.38 -10.09 -16.19
CA THR A 254 -17.38 -9.63 -15.22
C THR A 254 -17.96 -10.82 -14.45
N ALA A 255 -17.83 -10.81 -13.15
CA ALA A 255 -18.61 -11.66 -12.24
C ALA A 255 -19.03 -10.83 -11.01
N ALA A 256 -20.27 -11.04 -10.59
CA ALA A 256 -20.94 -10.32 -9.52
C ALA A 256 -20.35 -10.65 -8.13
N GLY A 257 -20.20 -9.62 -7.30
CA GLY A 257 -20.22 -9.75 -5.85
C GLY A 257 -18.89 -9.72 -5.11
N SER A 258 -18.13 -8.63 -5.20
CA SER A 258 -17.11 -8.32 -4.20
C SER A 258 -17.38 -6.98 -3.50
N ALA A 259 -17.22 -6.96 -2.19
CA ALA A 259 -17.44 -5.76 -1.39
C ALA A 259 -16.23 -4.84 -1.44
N TRP A 260 -16.42 -3.65 -1.98
CA TRP A 260 -15.44 -2.57 -2.00
C TRP A 260 -15.78 -1.54 -0.91
N ARG A 261 -14.77 -0.98 -0.24
CA ARG A 261 -14.91 0.14 0.69
C ARG A 261 -13.94 1.25 0.40
#